data_d71ce7bd4438c24298f270e7caf95e2a
#
_entry.id   d71ce7bd4438c24298f270e7caf95e2a
#
_cell.length_a   1.000
_cell.length_b   1.000
_cell.length_c   1.000
_cell.angle_alpha   90.00
_cell.angle_beta   90.00
_cell.angle_gamma   90.00
#
_symmetry.space_group_name_H-M   'P 1'
#
loop_
_entity.id
_entity.type
_entity.pdbx_description
1 polymer ?
#
loop_
_entity_poly.entity_id
_entity_poly.type
_entity_poly.pdbx_seq_one_letter_code
_entity_poly.pdbx_strand_id
1 'polypeptide(L)'
;VYLLSGRHRYFDIHTEGASALHAVLAQNRGCILLGSHLGSFEVLRAQGIFDHKLPITVIMHEAAASNLNEVLHNLRPEIRDRIIPPGTADTMLAVKERLDRGEIVGILGDRLFNDEKGMACEFLGKTRMFPEGPFLLAALLQVPIVLFFGLYQGGRRYHLYFEPLADTIPVNGARRSETLRPWIERYVSRLEHYCRVSPYNWFNFYEGPDHAQPSHPAV
;
A
#
# COMPACT_ATOMS: atom_id res chain seq x y z
N VAL A 1 -12.82 12.04 -6.67
CA VAL A 1 -14.27 12.25 -6.52
C VAL A 1 -15.06 11.44 -7.55
N TYR A 2 -14.81 11.55 -8.88
CA TYR A 2 -15.57 10.82 -9.92
C TYR A 2 -15.56 9.29 -9.75
N LEU A 3 -14.42 8.69 -9.40
CA LEU A 3 -14.29 7.24 -9.22
C LEU A 3 -15.18 6.73 -8.10
N LEU A 4 -15.22 7.43 -6.97
CA LEU A 4 -15.98 7.03 -5.78
C LEU A 4 -17.46 7.43 -5.82
N SER A 5 -17.88 8.28 -6.78
CA SER A 5 -19.28 8.64 -7.00
C SER A 5 -20.10 7.62 -7.80
N GLY A 6 -19.54 6.43 -8.07
CA GLY A 6 -20.17 5.40 -8.91
C GLY A 6 -19.98 5.58 -10.41
N ARG A 7 -19.20 6.58 -10.83
CA ARG A 7 -18.87 6.84 -12.24
C ARG A 7 -17.56 6.15 -12.68
N HIS A 8 -17.13 5.09 -11.98
CA HIS A 8 -15.94 4.31 -12.33
C HIS A 8 -16.03 3.71 -13.75
N ARG A 9 -17.23 3.36 -14.23
CA ARG A 9 -17.48 2.88 -15.61
C ARG A 9 -17.16 3.90 -16.70
N TYR A 10 -16.88 5.14 -16.33
CA TYR A 10 -16.41 6.18 -17.24
C TYR A 10 -14.93 6.01 -17.61
N PHE A 11 -14.22 5.15 -16.88
CA PHE A 11 -12.81 4.87 -17.06
C PHE A 11 -12.62 3.49 -17.71
N ASP A 12 -11.69 3.45 -18.64
CA ASP A 12 -11.20 2.21 -19.24
C ASP A 12 -10.07 1.67 -18.35
N ILE A 13 -10.37 0.60 -17.63
CA ILE A 13 -9.46 0.04 -16.62
C ILE A 13 -9.02 -1.34 -17.12
N HIS A 14 -7.76 -1.43 -17.53
CA HIS A 14 -7.13 -2.71 -17.83
C HIS A 14 -6.46 -3.27 -16.57
N THR A 15 -6.59 -4.57 -16.33
CA THR A 15 -6.05 -5.22 -15.12
C THR A 15 -5.17 -6.41 -15.52
N GLU A 16 -3.97 -6.47 -14.93
CA GLU A 16 -2.99 -7.53 -15.09
C GLU A 16 -2.63 -8.15 -13.75
N GLY A 17 -2.47 -9.48 -13.73
CA GLY A 17 -2.08 -10.22 -12.52
C GLY A 17 -3.15 -10.35 -11.44
N ALA A 18 -4.41 -9.99 -11.67
CA ALA A 18 -5.50 -10.10 -10.70
C ALA A 18 -5.68 -11.53 -10.16
N SER A 19 -5.26 -12.55 -10.92
CA SER A 19 -5.26 -13.95 -10.49
C SER A 19 -4.48 -14.18 -9.19
N ALA A 20 -3.41 -13.41 -8.94
CA ALA A 20 -2.64 -13.48 -7.70
C ALA A 20 -3.48 -13.09 -6.47
N LEU A 21 -4.26 -12.01 -6.59
CA LEU A 21 -5.17 -11.58 -5.53
C LEU A 21 -6.34 -12.57 -5.36
N HIS A 22 -6.95 -12.98 -6.47
CA HIS A 22 -8.05 -13.94 -6.44
C HIS A 22 -7.64 -15.31 -5.86
N ALA A 23 -6.43 -15.79 -6.12
CA ALA A 23 -5.91 -17.03 -5.55
C ALA A 23 -5.81 -16.99 -4.02
N VAL A 24 -5.44 -15.84 -3.44
CA VAL A 24 -5.40 -15.64 -1.98
C VAL A 24 -6.82 -15.62 -1.41
N LEU A 25 -7.71 -14.84 -2.00
CA LEU A 25 -9.10 -14.69 -1.54
C LEU A 25 -9.89 -15.99 -1.65
N ALA A 26 -9.63 -16.81 -2.68
CA ALA A 26 -10.28 -18.11 -2.85
C ALA A 26 -9.96 -19.11 -1.72
N GLN A 27 -8.88 -18.86 -0.94
CA GLN A 27 -8.51 -19.64 0.23
C GLN A 27 -9.16 -19.12 1.52
N ASN A 28 -10.08 -18.16 1.46
CA ASN A 28 -10.62 -17.42 2.60
C ASN A 28 -9.53 -16.77 3.48
N ARG A 29 -8.40 -16.41 2.87
CA ARG A 29 -7.31 -15.71 3.54
C ARG A 29 -7.39 -14.24 3.20
N GLY A 30 -7.35 -13.39 4.22
CA GLY A 30 -7.09 -11.96 4.04
C GLY A 30 -5.66 -11.73 3.56
N CYS A 31 -5.41 -10.58 2.95
CA CYS A 31 -4.06 -10.21 2.53
C CYS A 31 -3.78 -8.72 2.72
N ILE A 32 -2.49 -8.39 2.84
CA ILE A 32 -2.03 -7.02 2.72
C ILE A 32 -1.85 -6.69 1.24
N LEU A 33 -2.52 -5.64 0.79
CA LEU A 33 -2.32 -5.08 -0.54
C LEU A 33 -1.37 -3.88 -0.41
N LEU A 34 -0.12 -4.09 -0.77
CA LEU A 34 0.94 -3.10 -0.61
C LEU A 34 1.08 -2.28 -1.88
N GLY A 35 0.72 -1.01 -1.79
CA GLY A 35 0.83 -0.03 -2.85
C GLY A 35 1.89 1.04 -2.57
N SER A 36 1.79 2.12 -3.32
CA SER A 36 2.64 3.30 -3.22
C SER A 36 1.88 4.53 -3.71
N HIS A 37 2.48 5.74 -3.56
CA HIS A 37 1.96 6.96 -4.18
C HIS A 37 2.29 7.03 -5.69
N LEU A 38 2.53 5.88 -6.32
CA LEU A 38 2.66 5.74 -7.76
C LEU A 38 1.30 5.40 -8.37
N GLY A 39 0.76 6.33 -9.12
CA GLY A 39 -0.55 6.19 -9.74
C GLY A 39 -1.71 6.42 -8.76
N SER A 40 -2.78 5.67 -8.89
CA SER A 40 -4.00 5.88 -8.12
C SER A 40 -4.48 4.63 -7.41
N PHE A 41 -4.36 4.62 -6.09
CA PHE A 41 -4.97 3.61 -5.24
C PHE A 41 -6.51 3.72 -5.24
N GLU A 42 -7.05 4.91 -5.47
CA GLU A 42 -8.49 5.15 -5.50
C GLU A 42 -9.21 4.47 -6.68
N VAL A 43 -8.50 4.23 -7.79
CA VAL A 43 -9.06 3.45 -8.93
C VAL A 43 -9.34 2.02 -8.48
N LEU A 44 -8.40 1.40 -7.75
CA LEU A 44 -8.59 0.07 -7.20
C LEU A 44 -9.74 0.01 -6.20
N ARG A 45 -9.81 0.97 -5.25
CA ARG A 45 -10.90 1.03 -4.28
C ARG A 45 -12.24 1.13 -4.98
N ALA A 46 -12.34 1.99 -5.98
CA ALA A 46 -13.59 2.15 -6.74
C ALA A 46 -13.95 0.85 -7.46
N GLN A 47 -13.03 0.23 -8.17
CA GLN A 47 -13.27 -1.03 -8.88
C GLN A 47 -13.61 -2.17 -7.90
N GLY A 48 -12.87 -2.29 -6.80
CA GLY A 48 -13.14 -3.29 -5.77
C GLY A 48 -14.54 -3.16 -5.17
N ILE A 49 -14.97 -1.94 -4.85
CA ILE A 49 -16.28 -1.68 -4.25
C ILE A 49 -17.42 -1.91 -5.25
N PHE A 50 -17.27 -1.41 -6.49
CA PHE A 50 -18.39 -1.37 -7.44
C PHE A 50 -18.51 -2.61 -8.32
N ASP A 51 -17.39 -3.15 -8.80
CA ASP A 51 -17.41 -4.25 -9.76
C ASP A 51 -17.25 -5.63 -9.10
N HIS A 52 -16.38 -5.73 -8.08
CA HIS A 52 -16.02 -7.01 -7.48
C HIS A 52 -16.55 -7.22 -6.06
N LYS A 53 -17.15 -6.19 -5.45
CA LYS A 53 -17.60 -6.19 -4.05
C LYS A 53 -16.51 -6.68 -3.07
N LEU A 54 -15.26 -6.37 -3.38
CA LEU A 54 -14.13 -6.74 -2.54
C LEU A 54 -14.06 -5.84 -1.30
N PRO A 55 -14.01 -6.40 -0.11
CA PRO A 55 -13.92 -5.64 1.13
C PRO A 55 -12.50 -5.11 1.33
N ILE A 56 -12.20 -3.92 0.81
CA ILE A 56 -10.89 -3.27 0.95
C ILE A 56 -10.95 -2.25 2.08
N THR A 57 -10.15 -2.47 3.12
CA THR A 57 -9.91 -1.52 4.21
C THR A 57 -8.52 -0.89 4.01
N VAL A 58 -8.36 0.39 4.30
CA VAL A 58 -7.10 1.13 4.07
C VAL A 58 -6.54 1.62 5.38
N ILE A 59 -5.23 1.42 5.61
CA ILE A 59 -4.51 2.08 6.68
C ILE A 59 -4.06 3.45 6.17
N MET A 60 -4.54 4.53 6.82
CA MET A 60 -4.29 5.90 6.40
C MET A 60 -4.27 6.84 7.60
N HIS A 61 -3.34 7.80 7.64
CA HIS A 61 -3.30 8.84 8.68
C HIS A 61 -4.54 9.76 8.61
N GLU A 62 -5.07 10.15 9.76
CA GLU A 62 -6.28 10.98 9.87
C GLU A 62 -6.16 12.31 9.11
N ALA A 63 -4.98 12.94 9.12
CA ALA A 63 -4.76 14.19 8.38
C ALA A 63 -4.91 14.02 6.85
N ALA A 64 -4.50 12.87 6.31
CA ALA A 64 -4.74 12.54 4.91
C ALA A 64 -6.18 12.07 4.66
N ALA A 65 -6.81 11.50 5.68
CA ALA A 65 -8.20 11.05 5.64
C ALA A 65 -9.20 12.20 5.76
N SER A 66 -8.87 13.30 6.46
CA SER A 66 -9.81 14.40 6.75
C SER A 66 -10.38 15.05 5.48
N ASN A 67 -9.52 15.42 4.52
CA ASN A 67 -9.94 16.02 3.26
C ASN A 67 -10.71 15.03 2.36
N LEU A 68 -10.36 13.75 2.42
CA LEU A 68 -11.05 12.70 1.70
C LEU A 68 -12.35 12.31 2.40
N ASN A 69 -12.34 12.24 3.74
CA ASN A 69 -13.50 11.89 4.55
C ASN A 69 -14.62 12.92 4.46
N GLU A 70 -14.32 14.22 4.39
CA GLU A 70 -15.35 15.26 4.24
C GLU A 70 -16.10 15.09 2.92
N VAL A 71 -15.41 14.76 1.85
CA VAL A 71 -16.02 14.48 0.54
C VAL A 71 -16.74 13.13 0.52
N LEU A 72 -16.18 12.10 1.15
CA LEU A 72 -16.74 10.76 1.19
C LEU A 72 -17.91 10.63 2.18
N HIS A 73 -17.87 11.39 3.29
CA HIS A 73 -18.94 11.41 4.30
C HIS A 73 -20.29 11.79 3.69
N ASN A 74 -20.28 12.72 2.72
CA ASN A 74 -21.48 13.15 2.03
C ASN A 74 -21.90 12.23 0.88
N LEU A 75 -20.98 11.41 0.37
CA LEU A 75 -21.24 10.56 -0.81
C LEU A 75 -21.50 9.09 -0.45
N ARG A 76 -20.78 8.53 0.52
CA ARG A 76 -20.82 7.10 0.86
C ARG A 76 -20.35 6.82 2.30
N PRO A 77 -21.25 6.78 3.29
CA PRO A 77 -20.91 6.49 4.68
C PRO A 77 -20.18 5.14 4.88
N GLU A 78 -20.53 4.12 4.09
CA GLU A 78 -19.95 2.79 4.15
C GLU A 78 -18.44 2.74 3.81
N ILE A 79 -17.91 3.79 3.17
CA ILE A 79 -16.47 3.88 2.86
C ILE A 79 -15.68 4.36 4.09
N ARG A 80 -16.27 5.14 4.98
CA ARG A 80 -15.66 5.65 6.20
C ARG A 80 -15.22 4.53 7.13
N ASP A 81 -16.06 3.53 7.32
CA ASP A 81 -15.80 2.40 8.21
C ASP A 81 -14.67 1.48 7.72
N ARG A 82 -14.10 1.80 6.55
CA ARG A 82 -13.00 1.07 5.91
C ARG A 82 -11.68 1.85 5.95
N ILE A 83 -11.52 2.76 6.91
CA ILE A 83 -10.25 3.45 7.18
C ILE A 83 -9.81 3.10 8.60
N ILE A 84 -8.57 2.65 8.74
CA ILE A 84 -7.95 2.35 10.03
C ILE A 84 -6.81 3.36 10.22
N PRO A 85 -6.80 4.15 11.30
CA PRO A 85 -5.67 5.02 11.61
C PRO A 85 -4.45 4.19 12.01
N PRO A 86 -3.22 4.51 11.55
CA PRO A 86 -2.01 3.82 11.97
C PRO A 86 -1.54 4.26 13.36
N GLY A 87 -0.65 3.46 13.98
CA GLY A 87 0.15 3.90 15.12
C GLY A 87 -0.39 3.60 16.51
N THR A 88 -1.51 2.91 16.64
CA THR A 88 -2.06 2.48 17.93
C THR A 88 -2.09 0.95 18.08
N ALA A 89 -2.18 0.46 19.33
CA ALA A 89 -2.39 -0.96 19.59
C ALA A 89 -3.70 -1.46 18.97
N ASP A 90 -4.73 -0.62 18.94
CA ASP A 90 -6.02 -0.91 18.35
C ASP A 90 -5.94 -1.09 16.83
N THR A 91 -4.99 -0.42 16.17
CA THR A 91 -4.71 -0.59 14.73
C THR A 91 -4.39 -2.05 14.40
N MET A 92 -3.48 -2.68 15.16
CA MET A 92 -3.07 -4.07 14.95
C MET A 92 -4.27 -5.02 15.11
N LEU A 93 -5.09 -4.81 16.13
CA LEU A 93 -6.27 -5.63 16.38
C LEU A 93 -7.31 -5.46 15.26
N ALA A 94 -7.61 -4.22 14.89
CA ALA A 94 -8.56 -3.92 13.81
C ALA A 94 -8.10 -4.52 12.47
N VAL A 95 -6.81 -4.42 12.14
CA VAL A 95 -6.23 -5.04 10.94
C VAL A 95 -6.37 -6.56 11.00
N LYS A 96 -6.02 -7.18 12.13
CA LYS A 96 -6.15 -8.62 12.32
C LYS A 96 -7.58 -9.10 12.11
N GLU A 97 -8.56 -8.43 12.71
CA GLU A 97 -9.97 -8.77 12.54
C GLU A 97 -10.44 -8.73 11.08
N ARG A 98 -9.96 -7.75 10.30
CA ARG A 98 -10.28 -7.66 8.87
C ARG A 98 -9.66 -8.82 8.08
N LEU A 99 -8.40 -9.09 8.33
CA LEU A 99 -7.67 -10.17 7.66
C LEU A 99 -8.23 -11.56 8.01
N ASP A 100 -8.63 -11.79 9.27
CA ASP A 100 -9.25 -13.03 9.72
C ASP A 100 -10.62 -13.28 9.04
N ARG A 101 -11.30 -12.21 8.59
CA ARG A 101 -12.54 -12.31 7.79
C ARG A 101 -12.29 -12.51 6.30
N GLY A 102 -11.04 -12.69 5.87
CA GLY A 102 -10.69 -12.80 4.46
C GLY A 102 -10.72 -11.47 3.70
N GLU A 103 -10.70 -10.32 4.41
CA GLU A 103 -10.72 -9.00 3.80
C GLU A 103 -9.31 -8.56 3.35
N ILE A 104 -9.27 -7.55 2.48
CA ILE A 104 -8.03 -6.93 1.99
C ILE A 104 -7.72 -5.71 2.84
N VAL A 105 -6.47 -5.58 3.29
CA VAL A 105 -5.97 -4.38 3.97
C VAL A 105 -4.93 -3.69 3.10
N GLY A 106 -5.28 -2.51 2.58
CA GLY A 106 -4.41 -1.68 1.74
C GLY A 106 -3.49 -0.80 2.58
N ILE A 107 -2.21 -0.78 2.22
CA ILE A 107 -1.17 0.05 2.85
C ILE A 107 -0.30 0.65 1.75
N LEU A 108 0.09 1.92 1.88
CA LEU A 108 1.12 2.53 1.03
C LEU A 108 2.48 2.42 1.75
N GLY A 109 3.48 1.85 1.07
CA GLY A 109 4.76 1.48 1.66
C GLY A 109 5.97 2.27 1.12
N ASP A 110 5.76 3.42 0.48
CA ASP A 110 6.83 4.20 -0.16
C ASP A 110 7.27 5.44 0.62
N ARG A 111 6.69 5.70 1.81
CA ARG A 111 7.03 6.83 2.68
C ARG A 111 7.12 6.42 4.13
N LEU A 112 8.10 6.99 4.82
CA LEU A 112 8.17 6.96 6.27
C LEU A 112 7.31 8.10 6.86
N PHE A 113 6.63 7.81 7.94
CA PHE A 113 5.92 8.81 8.74
C PHE A 113 6.59 8.94 10.10
N ASN A 114 6.91 10.18 10.52
CA ASN A 114 7.51 10.49 11.81
C ASN A 114 8.75 9.61 12.10
N ASP A 115 8.80 9.03 13.31
CA ASP A 115 9.91 8.20 13.81
C ASP A 115 9.77 6.71 13.43
N GLU A 116 9.05 6.39 12.34
CA GLU A 116 8.95 5.01 11.87
C GLU A 116 10.30 4.44 11.50
N LYS A 117 10.50 3.16 11.85
CA LYS A 117 11.69 2.44 11.46
C LYS A 117 11.68 2.16 9.96
N GLY A 118 12.76 2.57 9.31
CA GLY A 118 12.98 2.37 7.89
C GLY A 118 14.22 1.56 7.58
N MET A 119 14.26 1.07 6.35
CA MET A 119 15.40 0.37 5.77
C MET A 119 15.95 1.15 4.60
N ALA A 120 17.26 1.34 4.58
CA ALA A 120 17.96 1.96 3.46
C ALA A 120 18.00 0.99 2.26
N CYS A 121 17.49 1.42 1.12
CA CYS A 121 17.49 0.69 -0.15
C CYS A 121 17.92 1.62 -1.29
N GLU A 122 18.59 1.05 -2.30
CA GLU A 122 18.86 1.77 -3.55
C GLU A 122 17.57 1.92 -4.36
N PHE A 123 17.28 3.14 -4.79
CA PHE A 123 16.08 3.49 -5.54
C PHE A 123 16.35 4.66 -6.49
N LEU A 124 16.19 4.45 -7.79
CA LEU A 124 16.46 5.44 -8.86
C LEU A 124 17.86 6.05 -8.78
N GLY A 125 18.86 5.24 -8.41
CA GLY A 125 20.26 5.65 -8.31
C GLY A 125 20.62 6.44 -7.05
N LYS A 126 19.75 6.45 -6.03
CA LYS A 126 20.00 7.06 -4.72
C LYS A 126 19.58 6.12 -3.60
N THR A 127 20.26 6.20 -2.47
CA THR A 127 19.81 5.52 -1.24
C THR A 127 18.60 6.24 -0.65
N ARG A 128 17.49 5.52 -0.45
CA ARG A 128 16.28 6.02 0.19
C ARG A 128 15.82 5.11 1.31
N MET A 129 15.12 5.68 2.28
CA MET A 129 14.54 4.93 3.40
C MET A 129 13.12 4.47 3.06
N PHE A 130 12.85 3.17 3.26
CA PHE A 130 11.53 2.56 3.08
C PHE A 130 11.02 1.97 4.40
N PRO A 131 9.72 2.09 4.72
CA PRO A 131 9.18 1.63 6.00
C PRO A 131 9.26 0.11 6.16
N GLU A 132 9.66 -0.35 7.35
CA GLU A 132 9.60 -1.77 7.74
C GLU A 132 8.17 -2.18 8.16
N GLY A 133 7.34 -1.21 8.56
CA GLY A 133 6.03 -1.44 9.17
C GLY A 133 5.09 -2.39 8.42
N PRO A 134 4.81 -2.18 7.12
CA PRO A 134 3.94 -3.06 6.34
C PRO A 134 4.41 -4.52 6.30
N PHE A 135 5.71 -4.74 6.16
CA PHE A 135 6.32 -6.08 6.11
C PHE A 135 6.33 -6.75 7.47
N LEU A 136 6.61 -5.97 8.53
CA LEU A 136 6.52 -6.45 9.91
C LEU A 136 5.09 -6.87 10.26
N LEU A 137 4.10 -6.07 9.86
CA LEU A 137 2.69 -6.39 10.07
C LEU A 137 2.31 -7.71 9.40
N ALA A 138 2.70 -7.90 8.13
CA ALA A 138 2.48 -9.17 7.42
C ALA A 138 3.18 -10.35 8.09
N ALA A 139 4.43 -10.14 8.54
CA ALA A 139 5.21 -11.16 9.21
C ALA A 139 4.58 -11.59 10.55
N LEU A 140 4.13 -10.64 11.37
CA LEU A 140 3.49 -10.92 12.67
C LEU A 140 2.12 -11.60 12.52
N LEU A 141 1.35 -11.20 11.52
CA LEU A 141 0.02 -11.76 11.27
C LEU A 141 0.05 -13.00 10.36
N GLN A 142 1.22 -13.37 9.82
CA GLN A 142 1.42 -14.50 8.91
C GLN A 142 0.47 -14.50 7.71
N VAL A 143 0.30 -13.32 7.11
CA VAL A 143 -0.60 -13.10 5.97
C VAL A 143 0.17 -12.77 4.69
N PRO A 144 -0.40 -13.10 3.52
CA PRO A 144 0.23 -12.78 2.24
C PRO A 144 0.30 -11.29 1.97
N ILE A 145 1.31 -10.90 1.19
CA ILE A 145 1.42 -9.58 0.58
C ILE A 145 1.27 -9.71 -0.94
N VAL A 146 0.34 -8.93 -1.50
CA VAL A 146 0.22 -8.69 -2.93
C VAL A 146 0.58 -7.24 -3.21
N LEU A 147 1.44 -6.98 -4.18
CA LEU A 147 1.75 -5.63 -4.64
C LEU A 147 0.65 -5.10 -5.55
N PHE A 148 0.45 -3.80 -5.49
CA PHE A 148 -0.50 -3.10 -6.35
C PHE A 148 0.10 -1.81 -6.92
N PHE A 149 -0.05 -1.62 -8.23
CA PHE A 149 0.31 -0.39 -8.94
C PHE A 149 -0.82 -0.01 -9.91
N GLY A 150 -1.37 1.22 -9.76
CA GLY A 150 -2.49 1.69 -10.58
C GLY A 150 -2.11 2.85 -11.46
N LEU A 151 -1.52 2.59 -12.65
CA LEU A 151 -0.92 3.59 -13.51
C LEU A 151 -1.96 4.29 -14.39
N TYR A 152 -1.90 5.62 -14.41
CA TYR A 152 -2.67 6.43 -15.34
C TYR A 152 -2.00 6.45 -16.71
N GLN A 153 -2.76 6.12 -17.76
CA GLN A 153 -2.29 5.99 -19.14
C GLN A 153 -2.77 7.13 -20.05
N GLY A 154 -3.22 8.22 -19.46
CA GLY A 154 -3.78 9.35 -20.20
C GLY A 154 -5.27 9.22 -20.50
N GLY A 155 -5.96 10.36 -20.64
CA GLY A 155 -7.40 10.40 -20.91
C GLY A 155 -8.23 9.77 -19.80
N ARG A 156 -8.86 8.63 -20.09
CA ARG A 156 -9.69 7.88 -19.13
C ARG A 156 -9.12 6.49 -18.83
N ARG A 157 -7.88 6.22 -19.19
CA ARG A 157 -7.29 4.89 -19.13
C ARG A 157 -6.43 4.71 -17.90
N TYR A 158 -6.62 3.58 -17.22
CA TYR A 158 -5.77 3.11 -16.13
C TYR A 158 -5.34 1.68 -16.41
N HIS A 159 -4.12 1.35 -15.97
CA HIS A 159 -3.61 -0.02 -15.97
C HIS A 159 -3.27 -0.41 -14.54
N LEU A 160 -3.94 -1.44 -14.03
CA LEU A 160 -3.76 -1.97 -12.70
C LEU A 160 -2.91 -3.22 -12.76
N TYR A 161 -1.85 -3.26 -11.97
CA TYR A 161 -0.95 -4.40 -11.85
C TYR A 161 -1.04 -4.98 -10.46
N PHE A 162 -1.16 -6.31 -10.39
CA PHE A 162 -1.10 -7.09 -9.16
C PHE A 162 0.03 -8.10 -9.24
N GLU A 163 0.90 -8.14 -8.23
CA GLU A 163 2.04 -9.06 -8.20
C GLU A 163 2.14 -9.74 -6.83
N PRO A 164 2.27 -11.07 -6.75
CA PRO A 164 2.52 -11.72 -5.48
C PRO A 164 3.92 -11.34 -4.98
N LEU A 165 4.01 -10.84 -3.75
CA LEU A 165 5.29 -10.55 -3.12
C LEU A 165 5.73 -11.68 -2.20
N ALA A 166 4.87 -12.04 -1.24
CA ALA A 166 5.12 -13.09 -0.26
C ALA A 166 3.82 -13.81 0.10
N ASP A 167 3.86 -15.11 0.27
CA ASP A 167 2.75 -15.86 0.90
C ASP A 167 2.80 -15.74 2.43
N THR A 168 4.00 -15.84 2.99
CA THR A 168 4.31 -15.54 4.39
C THR A 168 5.72 -14.98 4.51
N ILE A 169 5.95 -14.13 5.52
CA ILE A 169 7.29 -13.65 5.86
C ILE A 169 7.71 -14.30 7.18
N PRO A 170 8.88 -14.96 7.25
CA PRO A 170 9.37 -15.54 8.49
C PRO A 170 9.56 -14.48 9.59
N VAL A 171 9.26 -14.82 10.84
CA VAL A 171 9.51 -13.95 11.99
C VAL A 171 10.77 -14.41 12.70
N ASN A 172 11.77 -13.54 12.79
CA ASN A 172 12.94 -13.75 13.65
C ASN A 172 13.14 -12.50 14.50
N GLY A 173 12.77 -12.60 15.79
CA GLY A 173 12.79 -11.46 16.70
C GLY A 173 14.17 -10.82 16.88
N ALA A 174 15.25 -11.64 16.92
CA ALA A 174 16.62 -11.17 17.12
C ALA A 174 17.22 -10.50 15.87
N ARG A 175 16.78 -10.88 14.67
CA ARG A 175 17.29 -10.39 13.37
C ARG A 175 16.16 -9.88 12.47
N ARG A 176 15.21 -9.18 13.06
CA ARG A 176 13.99 -8.74 12.37
C ARG A 176 14.27 -8.00 11.06
N SER A 177 15.09 -6.96 11.09
CA SER A 177 15.37 -6.14 9.90
C SER A 177 16.10 -6.94 8.81
N GLU A 178 17.02 -7.85 9.17
CA GLU A 178 17.67 -8.74 8.21
C GLU A 178 16.67 -9.67 7.53
N THR A 179 15.71 -10.18 8.30
CA THR A 179 14.65 -11.06 7.78
C THR A 179 13.70 -10.34 6.84
N LEU A 180 13.39 -9.07 7.10
CA LEU A 180 12.51 -8.27 6.26
C LEU A 180 13.18 -7.75 4.98
N ARG A 181 14.52 -7.58 5.00
CA ARG A 181 15.30 -6.96 3.91
C ARG A 181 14.98 -7.49 2.52
N PRO A 182 15.00 -8.81 2.23
CA PRO A 182 14.75 -9.32 0.87
C PRO A 182 13.38 -8.93 0.32
N TRP A 183 12.37 -8.85 1.18
CA TRP A 183 11.01 -8.49 0.80
C TRP A 183 10.86 -7.00 0.52
N ILE A 184 11.52 -6.16 1.33
CA ILE A 184 11.56 -4.70 1.14
C ILE A 184 12.31 -4.38 -0.16
N GLU A 185 13.49 -4.96 -0.38
CA GLU A 185 14.27 -4.77 -1.59
C GLU A 185 13.51 -5.22 -2.85
N ARG A 186 12.78 -6.35 -2.76
CA ARG A 186 11.94 -6.81 -3.86
C ARG A 186 10.80 -5.82 -4.16
N TYR A 187 10.11 -5.32 -3.13
CA TYR A 187 9.10 -4.27 -3.31
C TYR A 187 9.70 -3.02 -3.95
N VAL A 188 10.83 -2.54 -3.44
CA VAL A 188 11.52 -1.34 -3.94
C VAL A 188 11.92 -1.51 -5.41
N SER A 189 12.45 -2.68 -5.78
CA SER A 189 12.77 -3.01 -7.18
C SER A 189 11.53 -2.96 -8.09
N ARG A 190 10.38 -3.48 -7.62
CA ARG A 190 9.14 -3.41 -8.41
C ARG A 190 8.60 -1.99 -8.51
N LEU A 191 8.65 -1.22 -7.42
CA LEU A 191 8.29 0.20 -7.44
C LEU A 191 9.17 0.99 -8.41
N GLU A 192 10.49 0.77 -8.38
CA GLU A 192 11.44 1.41 -9.30
C GLU A 192 11.11 1.08 -10.76
N HIS A 193 10.82 -0.20 -11.04
CA HIS A 193 10.43 -0.63 -12.38
C HIS A 193 9.23 0.19 -12.89
N TYR A 194 8.16 0.29 -12.12
CA TYR A 194 6.97 1.02 -12.53
C TYR A 194 7.15 2.54 -12.54
N CYS A 195 8.03 3.09 -11.69
CA CYS A 195 8.45 4.49 -11.79
C CYS A 195 9.18 4.78 -13.10
N ARG A 196 10.00 3.85 -13.60
CA ARG A 196 10.68 3.99 -14.90
C ARG A 196 9.71 3.86 -16.08
N VAL A 197 8.73 2.96 -15.98
CA VAL A 197 7.67 2.78 -17.01
C VAL A 197 6.76 3.99 -17.09
N SER A 198 6.46 4.63 -15.96
CA SER A 198 5.47 5.71 -15.89
C SER A 198 5.90 6.81 -14.89
N PRO A 199 6.99 7.56 -15.20
CA PRO A 199 7.62 8.45 -14.23
C PRO A 199 6.72 9.58 -13.74
N TYR A 200 5.81 10.06 -14.57
CA TYR A 200 4.87 11.14 -14.21
C TYR A 200 3.69 10.67 -13.34
N ASN A 201 3.61 9.38 -13.06
CA ASN A 201 2.60 8.83 -12.15
C ASN A 201 3.05 8.82 -10.68
N TRP A 202 4.33 9.08 -10.38
CA TRP A 202 4.83 9.04 -9.02
C TRP A 202 4.64 10.39 -8.31
N PHE A 203 3.61 10.45 -7.46
CA PHE A 203 3.23 11.65 -6.70
C PHE A 203 4.00 11.75 -5.38
N ASN A 204 5.32 11.58 -5.43
CA ASN A 204 6.19 11.73 -4.27
C ASN A 204 6.84 13.12 -4.26
N PHE A 205 6.08 14.13 -3.82
CA PHE A 205 6.55 15.51 -3.61
C PHE A 205 7.14 15.73 -2.21
N TYR A 206 7.43 14.66 -1.50
CA TYR A 206 7.98 14.69 -0.16
C TYR A 206 9.51 14.64 -0.24
N GLU A 207 10.18 15.69 0.23
CA GLU A 207 11.59 15.65 0.59
C GLU A 207 11.72 14.96 1.96
N GLY A 208 11.57 13.64 2.00
CA GLY A 208 11.86 12.84 3.16
C GLY A 208 13.34 12.95 3.52
N PRO A 209 13.77 12.50 4.70
CA PRO A 209 15.18 12.47 5.04
C PRO A 209 15.93 11.61 4.00
N ASP A 210 16.34 12.25 2.91
CA ASP A 210 17.41 11.77 2.07
C ASP A 210 18.64 11.86 2.97
N HIS A 211 19.19 10.76 3.35
CA HIS A 211 20.40 10.57 4.13
C HIS A 211 20.20 10.26 5.63
N ALA A 212 20.70 9.10 6.00
CA ALA A 212 21.47 9.03 7.24
C ALA A 212 22.62 10.04 7.10
N GLN A 213 22.46 11.27 7.60
CA GLN A 213 23.60 12.14 7.82
C GLN A 213 24.54 11.37 8.77
N PRO A 214 25.80 11.15 8.39
CA PRO A 214 26.77 10.70 9.36
C PRO A 214 26.75 11.73 10.50
N SER A 215 26.50 11.28 11.72
CA SER A 215 26.59 12.08 12.93
C SER A 215 27.93 12.83 12.90
N HIS A 216 27.87 14.17 12.70
CA HIS A 216 29.03 15.00 12.95
C HIS A 216 29.39 14.85 14.43
N PRO A 217 30.62 14.48 14.76
CA PRO A 217 31.08 14.57 16.15
C PRO A 217 31.03 16.05 16.55
N ALA A 218 30.34 16.32 17.64
CA ALA A 218 30.38 17.64 18.29
C ALA A 218 31.83 18.02 18.61
N VAL A 219 32.24 19.18 18.11
CA VAL A 219 33.48 19.85 18.49
C VAL A 219 33.25 20.61 19.78
#